data_c428ca22c1baad8a84760775a721c236
#
_entry.id   c428ca22c1baad8a84760775a721c236
#
_cell.length_a   1.000
_cell.length_b   1.000
_cell.length_c   1.000
_cell.angle_alpha   90.00
_cell.angle_beta   90.00
_cell.angle_gamma   90.00
#
_symmetry.space_group_name_H-M   'P 1'
#
loop_
_entity.id
_entity.type
_entity.pdbx_description
1 polymer ?
#
loop_
_entity_poly.entity_id
_entity_poly.type
_entity_poly.pdbx_seq_one_letter_code
_entity_poly.pdbx_strand_id
1 'polypeptide(L)'
;MKNNFSFFKAILAYCCMAVFWIFDAKAQGLKDPAFSEALKNGLLVNEGFNRSINYVNAWTQKADPSTGLIPRNLKDSYWNAWDAAADNYPYMVLTASVLMPAYFDNTALEMLKTEQKITSRIGKLPDTYSFTKKGFLNEQPDSSQIVFGAAEYMKDGLIPLTEWLGKSPWSDRMLEILDDIPRITRMVKEVKDSKFGKNAVVEVNGDLLQVLTRMYWFTGKKEYLDWAIEIADYYLCTERLPTNLDRLRIRDHGCEIISGLCETYLAAYYAMPHKRKQWQPFIHQMLDRILEVGRNADGLFYDEINPVTGEILSKRVADNFGYTFNAYYFVNQIDAKPEYLQAVKKALNSLNQKYRNHDWEGNADGYADAIEGTLNLYNREPIPSVKEWLDSEIKVLWGFQKSDGIIEGWHGDGNFARTTLMYCLWKTQGIVPVPWNDQLQIGAVNDKGKLKIAVTSKTGWEGILRFDIPRFRDFMNFPVDYPRINQFQQWYTLDTSKNYSVKIGNQKPKNSEGKILASGLAVNVKPNEILYITIN
;
A
#
# COMPACT_ATOMS: atom_id res chain seq x y z
N MET A 1 -30.67 -37.87 51.55
CA MET A 1 -31.06 -37.73 50.13
C MET A 1 -31.62 -36.36 49.74
N LYS A 2 -31.47 -35.30 50.53
CA LYS A 2 -32.02 -33.95 50.20
C LYS A 2 -30.97 -32.96 49.64
N ASN A 3 -29.68 -33.23 49.74
CA ASN A 3 -28.62 -32.27 49.29
C ASN A 3 -28.18 -32.41 47.83
N ASN A 4 -28.49 -33.52 47.13
CA ASN A 4 -28.06 -33.71 45.74
C ASN A 4 -28.99 -33.04 44.72
N PHE A 5 -30.23 -32.69 45.10
CA PHE A 5 -31.20 -32.03 44.20
C PHE A 5 -30.91 -30.53 43.98
N SER A 6 -30.29 -29.89 44.98
CA SER A 6 -29.93 -28.47 44.90
C SER A 6 -28.70 -28.23 44.00
N PHE A 7 -27.76 -29.15 44.01
CA PHE A 7 -26.54 -29.05 43.18
C PHE A 7 -26.85 -29.27 41.69
N PHE A 8 -27.72 -30.21 41.36
CA PHE A 8 -28.16 -30.45 39.97
C PHE A 8 -28.99 -29.29 39.41
N LYS A 9 -29.82 -28.63 40.19
CA LYS A 9 -30.56 -27.44 39.78
C LYS A 9 -29.65 -26.23 39.52
N ALA A 10 -28.57 -26.07 40.31
CA ALA A 10 -27.60 -25.01 40.10
C ALA A 10 -26.78 -25.21 38.82
N ILE A 11 -26.35 -26.44 38.51
CA ILE A 11 -25.61 -26.78 37.29
C ILE A 11 -26.55 -26.61 36.05
N LEU A 12 -27.80 -27.05 36.12
CA LEU A 12 -28.75 -26.91 35.01
C LEU A 12 -29.07 -25.43 34.76
N ALA A 13 -29.21 -24.61 35.82
CA ALA A 13 -29.43 -23.17 35.70
C ALA A 13 -28.20 -22.45 35.10
N TYR A 14 -26.99 -22.90 35.45
CA TYR A 14 -25.74 -22.35 34.90
C TYR A 14 -25.57 -22.74 33.41
N CYS A 15 -25.87 -23.97 33.03
CA CYS A 15 -25.85 -24.42 31.65
C CYS A 15 -26.94 -23.72 30.80
N CYS A 16 -28.17 -23.56 31.35
CA CYS A 16 -29.22 -22.81 30.66
C CYS A 16 -28.87 -21.33 30.51
N MET A 17 -28.30 -20.69 31.52
CA MET A 17 -27.82 -19.31 31.40
C MET A 17 -26.70 -19.19 30.36
N ALA A 18 -25.73 -20.09 30.32
CA ALA A 18 -24.64 -20.06 29.33
C ALA A 18 -25.20 -20.26 27.90
N VAL A 19 -26.18 -21.14 27.70
CA VAL A 19 -26.83 -21.34 26.39
C VAL A 19 -27.64 -20.11 25.99
N PHE A 20 -28.37 -19.48 26.91
CA PHE A 20 -29.11 -18.24 26.66
C PHE A 20 -28.16 -17.09 26.29
N TRP A 21 -26.99 -16.98 26.94
CA TRP A 21 -26.01 -15.95 26.64
C TRP A 21 -25.39 -16.11 25.24
N ILE A 22 -25.15 -17.34 24.79
CA ILE A 22 -24.66 -17.64 23.45
C ILE A 22 -25.71 -17.31 22.38
N PHE A 23 -26.99 -17.60 22.66
CA PHE A 23 -28.09 -17.27 21.75
C PHE A 23 -28.34 -15.76 21.69
N ASP A 24 -28.19 -15.03 22.79
CA ASP A 24 -28.40 -13.57 22.83
C ASP A 24 -27.28 -12.82 22.11
N ALA A 25 -26.02 -13.26 22.23
CA ALA A 25 -24.90 -12.69 21.50
C ALA A 25 -25.02 -12.91 19.97
N LYS A 26 -25.41 -14.12 19.55
CA LYS A 26 -25.72 -14.39 18.13
C LYS A 26 -26.93 -13.57 17.65
N ALA A 27 -27.96 -13.41 18.46
CA ALA A 27 -29.14 -12.64 18.10
C ALA A 27 -28.87 -11.13 18.02
N GLN A 28 -27.94 -10.60 18.82
CA GLN A 28 -27.60 -9.18 18.81
C GLN A 28 -26.77 -8.83 17.58
N GLY A 29 -25.83 -9.69 17.15
CA GLY A 29 -25.03 -9.51 15.93
C GLY A 29 -25.85 -9.67 14.65
N LEU A 30 -26.84 -10.55 14.64
CA LEU A 30 -27.78 -10.74 13.53
C LEU A 30 -28.75 -9.55 13.35
N LYS A 31 -28.96 -8.73 14.38
CA LYS A 31 -29.83 -7.54 14.34
C LYS A 31 -29.07 -6.26 13.94
N ASP A 32 -27.74 -6.23 14.06
CA ASP A 32 -26.92 -5.07 13.72
C ASP A 32 -26.23 -5.31 12.37
N PRO A 33 -26.60 -4.58 11.30
CA PRO A 33 -26.01 -4.77 9.97
C PRO A 33 -24.50 -4.60 9.94
N ALA A 34 -23.93 -3.70 10.77
CA ALA A 34 -22.50 -3.46 10.79
C ALA A 34 -21.71 -4.64 11.40
N PHE A 35 -22.24 -5.32 12.42
CA PHE A 35 -21.62 -6.55 12.91
C PHE A 35 -21.78 -7.72 11.93
N SER A 36 -22.91 -7.81 11.22
CA SER A 36 -23.06 -8.79 10.14
C SER A 36 -22.06 -8.57 9.02
N GLU A 37 -21.79 -7.33 8.66
CA GLU A 37 -20.76 -6.98 7.69
C GLU A 37 -19.33 -7.24 8.23
N ALA A 38 -19.06 -6.93 9.50
CA ALA A 38 -17.79 -7.25 10.14
C ALA A 38 -17.48 -8.76 10.11
N LEU A 39 -18.48 -9.63 10.32
CA LEU A 39 -18.31 -11.08 10.19
C LEU A 39 -17.95 -11.50 8.76
N LYS A 40 -18.60 -10.93 7.74
CA LYS A 40 -18.24 -11.19 6.34
C LYS A 40 -16.82 -10.71 6.02
N ASN A 41 -16.46 -9.53 6.51
CA ASN A 41 -15.09 -9.01 6.39
C ASN A 41 -14.07 -9.97 7.04
N GLY A 42 -14.42 -10.58 8.18
CA GLY A 42 -13.56 -11.55 8.87
C GLY A 42 -13.21 -12.79 8.04
N LEU A 43 -14.14 -13.27 7.22
CA LEU A 43 -13.89 -14.38 6.28
C LEU A 43 -12.88 -13.97 5.19
N LEU A 44 -13.07 -12.78 4.62
CA LEU A 44 -12.18 -12.25 3.58
C LEU A 44 -10.77 -11.97 4.12
N VAL A 45 -10.68 -11.44 5.34
CA VAL A 45 -9.40 -11.20 6.02
C VAL A 45 -8.65 -12.50 6.29
N ASN A 46 -9.36 -13.53 6.79
CA ASN A 46 -8.74 -14.83 7.02
C ASN A 46 -8.14 -15.40 5.73
N GLU A 47 -8.89 -15.38 4.62
CA GLU A 47 -8.39 -15.82 3.32
C GLU A 47 -7.18 -14.98 2.87
N GLY A 48 -7.30 -13.65 2.86
CA GLY A 48 -6.26 -12.77 2.34
C GLY A 48 -4.97 -12.83 3.17
N PHE A 49 -5.05 -12.83 4.50
CA PHE A 49 -3.86 -12.95 5.34
C PHE A 49 -3.13 -14.29 5.17
N ASN A 50 -3.88 -15.39 5.08
CA ASN A 50 -3.29 -16.69 4.81
C ASN A 50 -2.63 -16.76 3.42
N ARG A 51 -3.23 -16.14 2.40
CA ARG A 51 -2.64 -16.01 1.06
C ARG A 51 -1.34 -15.21 1.07
N SER A 52 -1.30 -14.09 1.83
CA SER A 52 -0.09 -13.28 1.98
C SER A 52 1.02 -14.05 2.70
N ILE A 53 0.70 -14.83 3.75
CA ILE A 53 1.67 -15.71 4.43
C ILE A 53 2.18 -16.79 3.49
N ASN A 54 1.30 -17.43 2.71
CA ASN A 54 1.69 -18.45 1.74
C ASN A 54 2.64 -17.87 0.67
N TYR A 55 2.40 -16.63 0.24
CA TYR A 55 3.30 -15.91 -0.65
C TYR A 55 4.70 -15.74 -0.06
N VAL A 56 4.79 -15.23 1.19
CA VAL A 56 6.08 -15.06 1.88
C VAL A 56 6.82 -16.39 2.02
N ASN A 57 6.13 -17.44 2.46
CA ASN A 57 6.73 -18.74 2.63
C ASN A 57 7.23 -19.35 1.30
N ALA A 58 6.45 -19.18 0.22
CA ALA A 58 6.79 -19.68 -1.09
C ALA A 58 8.04 -19.01 -1.66
N TRP A 59 8.14 -17.69 -1.61
CA TRP A 59 9.31 -16.95 -2.10
C TRP A 59 10.54 -17.16 -1.20
N THR A 60 10.35 -17.29 0.10
CA THR A 60 11.45 -17.64 1.02
C THR A 60 12.12 -18.97 0.65
N GLN A 61 11.33 -19.96 0.21
CA GLN A 61 11.88 -21.24 -0.25
C GLN A 61 12.65 -21.14 -1.58
N LYS A 62 12.50 -20.04 -2.32
CA LYS A 62 13.24 -19.77 -3.56
C LYS A 62 14.47 -18.90 -3.34
N ALA A 63 14.68 -18.40 -2.13
CA ALA A 63 15.87 -17.62 -1.79
C ALA A 63 17.15 -18.44 -2.05
N ASP A 64 18.19 -17.76 -2.52
CA ASP A 64 19.50 -18.39 -2.72
C ASP A 64 20.07 -18.87 -1.38
N PRO A 65 20.43 -20.15 -1.23
CA PRO A 65 20.87 -20.71 0.05
C PRO A 65 22.14 -20.07 0.62
N SER A 66 22.98 -19.47 -0.22
CA SER A 66 24.26 -18.88 0.21
C SER A 66 24.12 -17.43 0.65
N THR A 67 23.16 -16.70 0.13
CA THR A 67 22.95 -15.28 0.39
C THR A 67 21.64 -14.99 1.14
N GLY A 68 20.64 -15.86 1.05
CA GLY A 68 19.30 -15.62 1.54
C GLY A 68 18.49 -14.64 0.70
N LEU A 69 19.05 -14.07 -0.38
CA LEU A 69 18.33 -13.14 -1.26
C LEU A 69 17.39 -13.89 -2.20
N ILE A 70 16.23 -13.31 -2.47
CA ILE A 70 15.28 -13.86 -3.43
C ILE A 70 15.71 -13.54 -4.87
N PRO A 71 15.53 -14.48 -5.82
CA PRO A 71 15.80 -14.20 -7.22
C PRO A 71 14.74 -13.27 -7.81
N ARG A 72 15.09 -12.61 -8.91
CA ARG A 72 14.16 -11.80 -9.70
C ARG A 72 12.91 -12.57 -10.10
N ASN A 73 13.08 -13.80 -10.59
CA ASN A 73 12.03 -14.74 -10.96
C ASN A 73 12.55 -16.18 -10.79
N LEU A 74 11.72 -17.17 -11.11
CA LEU A 74 12.09 -18.59 -10.95
C LEU A 74 13.07 -19.12 -12.01
N LYS A 75 13.36 -18.35 -13.07
CA LYS A 75 14.24 -18.75 -14.18
C LYS A 75 15.63 -18.14 -14.05
N ASP A 76 15.70 -16.92 -13.52
CA ASP A 76 16.93 -16.15 -13.43
C ASP A 76 17.65 -16.43 -12.11
N SER A 77 18.97 -16.65 -12.19
CA SER A 77 19.82 -16.89 -11.01
C SER A 77 20.51 -15.61 -10.54
N TYR A 78 19.75 -14.52 -10.41
CA TYR A 78 20.26 -13.26 -9.89
C TYR A 78 19.18 -12.47 -9.14
N TRP A 79 19.64 -11.62 -8.24
CA TRP A 79 18.88 -10.57 -7.58
C TRP A 79 19.08 -9.24 -8.32
N ASN A 80 18.07 -8.39 -8.41
CA ASN A 80 18.16 -7.04 -8.94
C ASN A 80 17.37 -6.04 -8.09
N ALA A 81 17.68 -4.76 -8.25
CA ALA A 81 17.09 -3.70 -7.44
C ALA A 81 15.65 -3.35 -7.88
N TRP A 82 15.34 -3.42 -9.16
CA TRP A 82 14.06 -2.94 -9.71
C TRP A 82 12.94 -3.98 -9.73
N ASP A 83 13.20 -5.26 -9.56
CA ASP A 83 12.18 -6.32 -9.46
C ASP A 83 12.26 -7.00 -8.08
N ALA A 84 13.40 -7.69 -7.78
CA ALA A 84 13.51 -8.47 -6.55
C ALA A 84 13.42 -7.59 -5.29
N ALA A 85 14.06 -6.41 -5.32
CA ALA A 85 14.08 -5.49 -4.19
C ALA A 85 12.93 -4.48 -4.20
N ALA A 86 12.46 -4.03 -5.36
CA ALA A 86 11.37 -3.07 -5.44
C ALA A 86 10.00 -3.72 -5.29
N ASP A 87 9.72 -4.77 -6.08
CA ASP A 87 8.37 -5.31 -6.21
C ASP A 87 8.10 -6.59 -5.42
N ASN A 88 9.12 -7.28 -4.92
CA ASN A 88 8.90 -8.54 -4.22
C ASN A 88 9.25 -8.47 -2.73
N TYR A 89 10.51 -8.28 -2.38
CA TYR A 89 11.01 -8.29 -1.00
C TYR A 89 10.25 -7.36 -0.05
N PRO A 90 9.91 -6.09 -0.39
CA PRO A 90 9.30 -5.17 0.55
C PRO A 90 7.93 -5.63 1.02
N TYR A 91 7.18 -6.28 0.14
CA TYR A 91 5.84 -6.76 0.46
C TYR A 91 5.86 -8.08 1.24
N MET A 92 6.95 -8.85 1.14
CA MET A 92 7.24 -9.91 2.10
C MET A 92 7.52 -9.33 3.50
N VAL A 93 8.30 -8.25 3.59
CA VAL A 93 8.60 -7.55 4.85
C VAL A 93 7.34 -6.95 5.47
N LEU A 94 6.50 -6.26 4.68
CA LEU A 94 5.25 -5.68 5.15
C LEU A 94 4.29 -6.76 5.67
N THR A 95 4.11 -7.84 4.92
CA THR A 95 3.31 -8.99 5.36
C THR A 95 3.85 -9.56 6.68
N ALA A 96 5.17 -9.72 6.78
CA ALA A 96 5.80 -10.27 7.98
C ALA A 96 5.66 -9.34 9.19
N SER A 97 5.78 -8.03 9.01
CA SER A 97 5.59 -7.03 10.07
C SER A 97 4.19 -7.06 10.70
N VAL A 98 3.20 -7.48 9.90
CA VAL A 98 1.80 -7.60 10.31
C VAL A 98 1.50 -8.97 10.89
N LEU A 99 1.97 -10.07 10.27
CA LEU A 99 1.47 -11.42 10.49
C LEU A 99 2.51 -12.42 10.99
N MET A 100 3.82 -12.16 10.80
CA MET A 100 4.89 -13.14 11.02
C MET A 100 6.08 -12.52 11.78
N PRO A 101 5.91 -12.12 13.07
CA PRO A 101 6.94 -11.37 13.80
C PRO A 101 8.32 -12.06 13.81
N ALA A 102 8.37 -13.38 14.02
CA ALA A 102 9.63 -14.11 14.02
C ALA A 102 10.37 -14.07 12.67
N TYR A 103 9.63 -14.07 11.56
CA TYR A 103 10.22 -13.88 10.22
C TYR A 103 10.72 -12.45 10.04
N PHE A 104 9.92 -11.47 10.46
CA PHE A 104 10.25 -10.05 10.36
C PHE A 104 11.55 -9.72 11.11
N ASP A 105 11.65 -10.13 12.39
CA ASP A 105 12.78 -9.82 13.27
C ASP A 105 14.08 -10.56 12.90
N ASN A 106 13.98 -11.65 12.13
CA ASN A 106 15.14 -12.47 11.78
C ASN A 106 15.36 -12.49 10.25
N THR A 107 14.58 -13.27 9.51
CA THR A 107 14.83 -13.56 8.10
C THR A 107 14.79 -12.31 7.22
N ALA A 108 13.77 -11.47 7.38
CA ALA A 108 13.63 -10.25 6.59
C ALA A 108 14.77 -9.26 6.88
N LEU A 109 15.17 -9.12 8.14
CA LEU A 109 16.28 -8.25 8.53
C LEU A 109 17.64 -8.76 8.05
N GLU A 110 17.87 -10.07 8.07
CA GLU A 110 19.11 -10.65 7.54
C GLU A 110 19.20 -10.53 6.01
N MET A 111 18.07 -10.63 5.29
CA MET A 111 18.02 -10.33 3.85
C MET A 111 18.46 -8.89 3.57
N LEU A 112 17.96 -7.91 4.33
CA LEU A 112 18.36 -6.50 4.19
C LEU A 112 19.87 -6.31 4.42
N LYS A 113 20.41 -6.86 5.51
CA LYS A 113 21.84 -6.77 5.82
C LYS A 113 22.71 -7.40 4.72
N THR A 114 22.26 -8.53 4.17
CA THR A 114 22.97 -9.19 3.08
C THR A 114 22.91 -8.35 1.82
N GLU A 115 21.72 -7.83 1.46
CA GLU A 115 21.56 -6.92 0.33
C GLU A 115 22.53 -5.74 0.44
N GLN A 116 22.50 -5.00 1.54
CA GLN A 116 23.41 -3.87 1.78
C GLN A 116 24.90 -4.25 1.58
N LYS A 117 25.29 -5.42 2.08
CA LYS A 117 26.68 -5.89 2.08
C LYS A 117 27.21 -6.28 0.70
N ILE A 118 26.39 -7.00 -0.10
CA ILE A 118 26.89 -7.66 -1.31
C ILE A 118 26.43 -7.00 -2.62
N THR A 119 25.40 -6.16 -2.58
CA THR A 119 24.86 -5.51 -3.79
C THR A 119 25.30 -4.07 -3.96
N SER A 120 25.73 -3.38 -2.90
CA SER A 120 26.22 -2.00 -2.96
C SER A 120 27.51 -1.93 -3.78
N ARG A 121 27.46 -1.27 -4.95
CA ARG A 121 28.56 -1.24 -5.90
C ARG A 121 29.15 0.16 -6.12
N ILE A 122 28.30 1.16 -6.33
CA ILE A 122 28.72 2.56 -6.43
C ILE A 122 28.21 3.27 -5.17
N GLY A 123 29.12 3.50 -4.21
CA GLY A 123 28.70 3.94 -2.89
C GLY A 123 27.73 2.93 -2.27
N LYS A 124 26.53 3.40 -1.89
CA LYS A 124 25.46 2.57 -1.32
C LYS A 124 24.43 2.11 -2.36
N LEU A 125 24.59 2.48 -3.64
CA LEU A 125 23.62 2.10 -4.67
C LEU A 125 23.75 0.63 -5.02
N PRO A 126 22.63 -0.13 -5.02
CA PRO A 126 22.62 -1.54 -5.34
C PRO A 126 22.78 -1.80 -6.83
N ASP A 127 23.51 -2.85 -7.19
CA ASP A 127 23.62 -3.38 -8.55
C ASP A 127 23.24 -4.86 -8.57
N THR A 128 22.94 -5.37 -9.74
CA THR A 128 22.49 -6.76 -9.95
C THR A 128 23.55 -7.76 -9.50
N TYR A 129 23.15 -8.65 -8.59
CA TYR A 129 24.00 -9.70 -8.01
C TYR A 129 23.65 -11.08 -8.58
N SER A 130 24.63 -11.75 -9.18
CA SER A 130 24.50 -13.10 -9.73
C SER A 130 24.83 -14.15 -8.67
N PHE A 131 23.91 -15.04 -8.37
CA PHE A 131 24.11 -16.15 -7.45
C PHE A 131 25.11 -17.17 -7.98
N THR A 132 25.14 -17.38 -9.30
CA THR A 132 26.08 -18.33 -9.94
C THR A 132 27.50 -17.81 -9.97
N LYS A 133 27.69 -16.50 -10.25
CA LYS A 133 29.02 -15.85 -10.24
C LYS A 133 29.50 -15.53 -8.83
N LYS A 134 28.60 -15.50 -7.83
CA LYS A 134 28.85 -15.02 -6.46
C LYS A 134 29.42 -13.60 -6.46
N GLY A 135 28.87 -12.72 -7.30
CA GLY A 135 29.33 -11.36 -7.53
C GLY A 135 28.38 -10.61 -8.48
N PHE A 136 28.78 -9.43 -8.89
CA PHE A 136 27.96 -8.63 -9.80
C PHE A 136 27.75 -9.33 -11.15
N LEU A 137 26.55 -9.17 -11.71
CA LEU A 137 26.19 -9.80 -12.98
C LEU A 137 27.07 -9.30 -14.13
N ASN A 138 27.34 -8.01 -14.21
CA ASN A 138 28.20 -7.36 -15.19
C ASN A 138 29.55 -7.01 -14.57
N GLU A 139 30.65 -7.18 -15.32
CA GLU A 139 32.00 -6.82 -14.85
C GLU A 139 32.15 -5.32 -14.65
N GLN A 140 31.65 -4.53 -15.59
CA GLN A 140 31.61 -3.08 -15.49
C GLN A 140 30.25 -2.59 -14.98
N PRO A 141 30.21 -1.60 -14.07
CA PRO A 141 28.95 -1.03 -13.61
C PRO A 141 28.28 -0.22 -14.73
N ASP A 142 26.98 -0.41 -14.89
CA ASP A 142 26.13 0.45 -15.72
C ASP A 142 25.46 1.47 -14.80
N SER A 143 26.00 2.69 -14.77
CA SER A 143 25.48 3.74 -13.88
C SER A 143 24.02 4.08 -14.13
N SER A 144 23.54 3.99 -15.38
CA SER A 144 22.15 4.26 -15.72
C SER A 144 21.22 3.21 -15.12
N GLN A 145 21.60 1.93 -15.26
CA GLN A 145 20.84 0.82 -14.70
C GLN A 145 20.86 0.83 -13.18
N ILE A 146 22.00 1.18 -12.57
CA ILE A 146 22.13 1.29 -11.11
C ILE A 146 21.25 2.41 -10.56
N VAL A 147 21.21 3.58 -11.21
CA VAL A 147 20.34 4.70 -10.79
C VAL A 147 18.87 4.36 -10.97
N PHE A 148 18.50 3.76 -12.09
CA PHE A 148 17.14 3.28 -12.34
C PHE A 148 16.71 2.30 -11.24
N GLY A 149 17.46 1.23 -11.01
CA GLY A 149 17.13 0.25 -9.98
C GLY A 149 17.12 0.82 -8.56
N ALA A 150 17.97 1.81 -8.26
CA ALA A 150 17.96 2.48 -6.97
C ALA A 150 16.69 3.35 -6.80
N ALA A 151 16.23 4.03 -7.85
CA ALA A 151 15.02 4.84 -7.83
C ALA A 151 13.78 3.96 -7.60
N GLU A 152 13.65 2.88 -8.37
CA GLU A 152 12.58 1.87 -8.21
C GLU A 152 12.58 1.27 -6.80
N TYR A 153 13.73 0.78 -6.32
CA TYR A 153 13.83 0.20 -4.99
C TYR A 153 13.42 1.19 -3.89
N MET A 154 13.82 2.46 -4.00
CA MET A 154 13.41 3.47 -3.04
C MET A 154 11.91 3.76 -3.11
N LYS A 155 11.38 3.98 -4.32
CA LYS A 155 9.99 4.41 -4.51
C LYS A 155 8.99 3.29 -4.27
N ASP A 156 9.18 2.10 -4.87
CA ASP A 156 8.22 1.00 -4.75
C ASP A 156 8.45 0.15 -3.51
N GLY A 157 9.71 0.00 -3.07
CA GLY A 157 10.06 -0.85 -1.96
C GLY A 157 10.20 -0.14 -0.61
N LEU A 158 11.14 0.79 -0.52
CA LEU A 158 11.56 1.34 0.78
C LEU A 158 10.64 2.45 1.30
N ILE A 159 9.98 3.22 0.44
CA ILE A 159 8.96 4.21 0.86
C ILE A 159 7.79 3.55 1.59
N PRO A 160 7.07 2.55 1.02
CA PRO A 160 5.94 1.94 1.74
C PRO A 160 6.38 1.29 3.05
N LEU A 161 7.59 0.72 3.13
CA LEU A 161 8.17 0.24 4.39
C LEU A 161 8.41 1.38 5.39
N THR A 162 8.94 2.50 4.93
CA THR A 162 9.19 3.68 5.78
C THR A 162 7.88 4.28 6.30
N GLU A 163 6.86 4.39 5.47
CA GLU A 163 5.55 4.90 5.87
C GLU A 163 4.82 3.98 6.85
N TRP A 164 5.01 2.65 6.72
CA TRP A 164 4.39 1.68 7.62
C TRP A 164 5.12 1.52 8.95
N LEU A 165 6.46 1.45 8.91
CA LEU A 165 7.30 1.15 10.07
C LEU A 165 7.82 2.41 10.79
N GLY A 166 7.81 3.57 10.13
CA GLY A 166 8.52 4.75 10.60
C GLY A 166 10.04 4.55 10.55
N LYS A 167 10.75 5.08 11.56
CA LYS A 167 12.20 4.89 11.68
C LYS A 167 12.54 3.42 11.92
N SER A 168 13.31 2.84 11.01
CA SER A 168 13.60 1.41 10.97
C SER A 168 14.87 1.14 10.15
N PRO A 169 15.45 -0.08 10.15
CA PRO A 169 16.56 -0.44 9.29
C PRO A 169 16.29 -0.20 7.80
N TRP A 170 15.03 -0.33 7.37
CA TRP A 170 14.62 -0.06 5.98
C TRP A 170 14.59 1.44 5.65
N SER A 171 14.14 2.28 6.58
CA SER A 171 14.25 3.74 6.42
C SER A 171 15.70 4.22 6.43
N ASP A 172 16.57 3.57 7.21
CA ASP A 172 18.01 3.87 7.19
C ASP A 172 18.61 3.48 5.83
N ARG A 173 18.23 2.31 5.26
CA ARG A 173 18.63 1.89 3.90
C ARG A 173 18.15 2.87 2.83
N MET A 174 16.90 3.34 2.94
CA MET A 174 16.36 4.38 2.07
C MET A 174 17.26 5.61 2.03
N LEU A 175 17.63 6.13 3.20
CA LEU A 175 18.44 7.33 3.30
C LEU A 175 19.89 7.12 2.82
N GLU A 176 20.49 5.95 3.06
CA GLU A 176 21.81 5.60 2.55
C GLU A 176 21.85 5.64 1.02
N ILE A 177 20.85 5.07 0.35
CA ILE A 177 20.76 5.08 -1.12
C ILE A 177 20.52 6.51 -1.61
N LEU A 178 19.57 7.22 -1.01
CA LEU A 178 19.20 8.57 -1.42
C LEU A 178 20.35 9.56 -1.27
N ASP A 179 21.13 9.49 -0.19
CA ASP A 179 22.26 10.39 0.05
C ASP A 179 23.41 10.17 -0.94
N ASP A 180 23.54 9.00 -1.56
CA ASP A 180 24.58 8.67 -2.53
C ASP A 180 24.19 8.95 -4.00
N ILE A 181 22.90 9.04 -4.34
CA ILE A 181 22.46 9.35 -5.71
C ILE A 181 22.99 10.69 -6.24
N PRO A 182 23.01 11.83 -5.48
CA PRO A 182 23.49 13.10 -6.00
C PRO A 182 24.94 13.08 -6.50
N ARG A 183 25.77 12.19 -5.96
CA ARG A 183 27.16 12.01 -6.43
C ARG A 183 27.22 11.49 -7.86
N ILE A 184 26.16 10.85 -8.32
CA ILE A 184 26.07 10.16 -9.61
C ILE A 184 25.17 10.93 -10.58
N THR A 185 24.17 11.69 -10.10
CA THR A 185 23.13 12.34 -10.90
C THR A 185 23.56 13.58 -11.68
N ARG A 186 24.76 14.09 -11.48
CA ARG A 186 25.38 14.86 -12.57
C ARG A 186 25.43 14.04 -13.86
N MET A 187 25.36 12.71 -13.75
CA MET A 187 25.28 11.75 -14.85
C MET A 187 23.84 11.52 -15.35
N VAL A 188 22.79 11.67 -14.54
CA VAL A 188 21.38 11.48 -14.96
C VAL A 188 20.94 12.58 -15.96
N LYS A 189 21.48 13.79 -15.89
CA LYS A 189 21.32 14.80 -16.96
C LYS A 189 21.93 14.36 -18.30
N GLU A 190 22.81 13.36 -18.28
CA GLU A 190 23.54 12.84 -19.44
C GLU A 190 23.11 11.43 -19.88
N VAL A 191 22.10 10.82 -19.23
CA VAL A 191 21.52 9.52 -19.64
C VAL A 191 20.73 9.69 -20.95
N LYS A 192 21.45 10.05 -22.01
CA LYS A 192 20.87 10.20 -23.36
C LYS A 192 20.56 8.87 -24.04
N ASP A 193 21.17 7.78 -23.62
CA ASP A 193 21.12 6.47 -24.28
C ASP A 193 21.02 5.29 -23.30
N SER A 194 20.06 5.32 -22.35
CA SER A 194 19.84 4.14 -21.52
C SER A 194 19.20 3.00 -22.33
N LYS A 195 19.50 1.75 -21.96
CA LYS A 195 18.82 0.54 -22.50
C LYS A 195 17.30 0.61 -22.40
N PHE A 196 16.78 1.43 -21.49
CA PHE A 196 15.36 1.62 -21.20
C PHE A 196 14.71 2.73 -22.04
N GLY A 197 15.49 3.42 -22.91
CA GLY A 197 15.00 4.46 -23.82
C GLY A 197 14.73 5.80 -23.14
N LYS A 198 14.20 6.76 -23.91
CA LYS A 198 13.92 8.14 -23.44
C LYS A 198 12.90 8.20 -22.29
N ASN A 199 12.03 7.20 -22.17
CA ASN A 199 10.99 7.14 -21.14
C ASN A 199 11.55 6.85 -19.76
N ALA A 200 12.62 6.05 -19.63
CA ALA A 200 13.22 5.72 -18.34
C ALA A 200 13.78 6.93 -17.57
N VAL A 201 14.18 7.99 -18.25
CA VAL A 201 14.60 9.24 -17.59
C VAL A 201 13.41 9.95 -16.95
N VAL A 202 12.27 9.94 -17.61
CA VAL A 202 11.02 10.56 -17.09
C VAL A 202 10.54 9.82 -15.86
N GLU A 203 10.57 8.49 -15.90
CA GLU A 203 10.23 7.60 -14.80
C GLU A 203 11.13 7.82 -13.59
N VAL A 204 12.44 7.69 -13.73
CA VAL A 204 13.41 7.92 -12.64
C VAL A 204 13.22 9.30 -12.00
N ASN A 205 12.95 10.33 -12.77
CA ASN A 205 12.67 11.66 -12.23
C ASN A 205 11.34 11.68 -11.47
N GLY A 206 10.32 10.96 -11.93
CA GLY A 206 9.04 10.79 -11.24
C GLY A 206 9.21 10.11 -9.89
N ASP A 207 9.96 9.01 -9.86
CA ASP A 207 10.30 8.27 -8.64
C ASP A 207 11.06 9.14 -7.64
N LEU A 208 12.13 9.80 -8.14
CA LEU A 208 12.93 10.68 -7.30
C LEU A 208 12.14 11.86 -6.74
N LEU A 209 11.20 12.44 -7.49
CA LEU A 209 10.33 13.50 -6.98
C LEU A 209 9.47 13.01 -5.81
N GLN A 210 8.89 11.81 -5.92
CA GLN A 210 8.10 11.20 -4.84
C GLN A 210 8.97 10.89 -3.62
N VAL A 211 10.13 10.23 -3.84
CA VAL A 211 11.10 9.88 -2.78
C VAL A 211 11.56 11.14 -2.05
N LEU A 212 12.08 12.13 -2.78
CA LEU A 212 12.63 13.37 -2.22
C LEU A 212 11.58 14.15 -1.43
N THR A 213 10.37 14.26 -1.97
CA THR A 213 9.27 14.97 -1.32
C THR A 213 8.87 14.29 -0.02
N ARG A 214 8.72 12.96 -0.02
CA ARG A 214 8.33 12.22 1.18
C ARG A 214 9.46 12.18 2.21
N MET A 215 10.73 12.04 1.77
CA MET A 215 11.89 12.05 2.68
C MET A 215 12.20 13.45 3.24
N TYR A 216 11.85 14.53 2.52
CA TYR A 216 11.86 15.88 3.11
C TYR A 216 11.00 15.95 4.37
N TRP A 217 9.76 15.51 4.29
CA TRP A 217 8.86 15.51 5.44
C TRP A 217 9.33 14.56 6.55
N PHE A 218 9.75 13.35 6.18
CA PHE A 218 10.21 12.34 7.12
C PHE A 218 11.42 12.80 7.95
N THR A 219 12.39 13.46 7.30
CA THR A 219 13.67 13.83 7.93
C THR A 219 13.76 15.30 8.35
N GLY A 220 12.98 16.19 7.73
CA GLY A 220 13.13 17.65 7.85
C GLY A 220 14.34 18.21 7.10
N LYS A 221 15.10 17.41 6.34
CA LYS A 221 16.27 17.85 5.58
C LYS A 221 15.86 18.65 4.35
N LYS A 222 16.18 19.93 4.36
CA LYS A 222 15.81 20.88 3.30
C LYS A 222 16.44 20.54 1.95
N GLU A 223 17.61 19.93 1.93
CA GLU A 223 18.31 19.53 0.72
C GLU A 223 17.51 18.57 -0.17
N TYR A 224 16.64 17.73 0.40
CA TYR A 224 15.76 16.87 -0.37
C TYR A 224 14.68 17.67 -1.10
N LEU A 225 14.10 18.65 -0.43
CA LEU A 225 13.13 19.55 -1.08
C LEU A 225 13.79 20.42 -2.14
N ASP A 226 14.98 20.96 -1.87
CA ASP A 226 15.74 21.78 -2.83
C ASP A 226 16.02 20.98 -4.11
N TRP A 227 16.42 19.70 -3.98
CA TRP A 227 16.63 18.85 -5.12
C TRP A 227 15.33 18.49 -5.86
N ALA A 228 14.25 18.18 -5.15
CA ALA A 228 12.94 18.00 -5.76
C ALA A 228 12.51 19.23 -6.58
N ILE A 229 12.79 20.44 -6.06
CA ILE A 229 12.54 21.72 -6.76
C ILE A 229 13.35 21.81 -8.04
N GLU A 230 14.63 21.42 -8.05
CA GLU A 230 15.44 21.45 -9.27
C GLU A 230 14.87 20.53 -10.36
N ILE A 231 14.42 19.32 -9.99
CA ILE A 231 13.78 18.40 -10.94
C ILE A 231 12.44 18.97 -11.41
N ALA A 232 11.62 19.49 -10.50
CA ALA A 232 10.33 20.06 -10.86
C ALA A 232 10.46 21.29 -11.77
N ASP A 233 11.41 22.19 -11.50
CA ASP A 233 11.71 23.34 -12.36
C ASP A 233 12.14 22.91 -13.78
N TYR A 234 12.88 21.81 -13.91
CA TYR A 234 13.28 21.27 -15.20
C TYR A 234 12.08 20.87 -16.07
N TYR A 235 10.97 20.40 -15.47
CA TYR A 235 9.75 20.07 -16.18
C TYR A 235 8.77 21.24 -16.27
N LEU A 236 8.50 21.92 -15.17
CA LEU A 236 7.44 22.90 -15.06
C LEU A 236 7.83 24.29 -15.57
N CYS A 237 9.13 24.64 -15.58
CA CYS A 237 9.61 25.97 -15.99
C CYS A 237 10.31 25.97 -17.35
N THR A 238 10.20 24.89 -18.12
CA THR A 238 10.81 24.75 -19.45
C THR A 238 9.78 24.17 -20.44
N GLU A 239 10.19 23.92 -21.68
CA GLU A 239 9.36 23.26 -22.71
C GLU A 239 9.15 21.76 -22.47
N ARG A 240 9.61 21.22 -21.32
CA ARG A 240 9.59 19.79 -20.99
C ARG A 240 8.39 19.35 -20.16
N LEU A 241 7.35 20.18 -20.07
CA LEU A 241 6.11 19.74 -19.45
C LEU A 241 5.66 18.41 -20.08
N PRO A 242 5.27 17.37 -19.29
CA PRO A 242 4.91 16.06 -19.83
C PRO A 242 3.89 16.09 -20.96
N THR A 243 2.99 17.07 -20.96
CA THR A 243 1.99 17.30 -22.02
C THR A 243 2.50 18.07 -23.24
N ASN A 244 3.75 18.49 -23.27
CA ASN A 244 4.41 19.06 -24.44
C ASN A 244 5.19 17.99 -25.26
N LEU A 245 5.25 16.76 -24.74
CA LEU A 245 5.87 15.64 -25.45
C LEU A 245 4.91 15.08 -26.51
N ASP A 246 5.44 14.49 -27.56
CA ASP A 246 4.68 13.82 -28.62
C ASP A 246 4.13 12.44 -28.18
N ARG A 247 4.57 11.96 -27.02
CA ARG A 247 4.18 10.69 -26.43
C ARG A 247 4.18 10.78 -24.90
N LEU A 248 3.03 10.52 -24.30
CA LEU A 248 2.85 10.39 -22.86
C LEU A 248 2.19 9.03 -22.58
N ARG A 249 2.95 8.16 -21.93
CA ARG A 249 2.43 6.92 -21.39
C ARG A 249 1.81 7.23 -20.04
N ILE A 250 0.49 7.10 -19.90
CA ILE A 250 -0.22 7.36 -18.64
C ILE A 250 -0.16 6.13 -17.73
N ARG A 251 -0.13 4.94 -18.35
CA ARG A 251 0.06 3.67 -17.65
C ARG A 251 1.52 3.51 -17.21
N ASP A 252 1.72 2.77 -16.10
CA ASP A 252 3.01 2.37 -15.61
C ASP A 252 3.94 3.60 -15.45
N HIS A 253 5.17 3.55 -15.83
CA HIS A 253 6.19 4.59 -15.68
C HIS A 253 5.77 6.06 -15.94
N GLY A 254 4.72 6.33 -16.70
CA GLY A 254 4.26 7.71 -16.95
C GLY A 254 3.42 8.30 -15.82
N CYS A 255 2.74 7.48 -15.03
CA CYS A 255 2.02 7.97 -13.86
C CYS A 255 2.99 8.51 -12.79
N GLU A 256 4.24 8.05 -12.77
CA GLU A 256 5.26 8.44 -11.81
C GLU A 256 5.61 9.93 -11.91
N ILE A 257 5.86 10.43 -13.12
CA ILE A 257 6.19 11.85 -13.30
C ILE A 257 5.00 12.76 -12.97
N ILE A 258 3.77 12.35 -13.32
CA ILE A 258 2.56 13.11 -12.99
C ILE A 258 2.39 13.18 -11.48
N SER A 259 2.50 12.04 -10.79
CA SER A 259 2.41 11.94 -9.32
C SER A 259 3.54 12.72 -8.64
N GLY A 260 4.77 12.54 -9.08
CA GLY A 260 5.96 13.19 -8.51
C GLY A 260 5.92 14.70 -8.61
N LEU A 261 5.55 15.25 -9.78
CA LEU A 261 5.39 16.70 -9.96
C LEU A 261 4.27 17.26 -9.07
N CYS A 262 3.15 16.55 -8.99
CA CYS A 262 2.02 16.99 -8.17
C CYS A 262 2.30 16.84 -6.66
N GLU A 263 3.02 15.80 -6.19
CA GLU A 263 3.45 15.68 -4.80
C GLU A 263 4.43 16.80 -4.41
N THR A 264 5.38 17.12 -5.29
CA THR A 264 6.31 18.24 -5.08
C THR A 264 5.58 19.58 -5.06
N TYR A 265 4.55 19.74 -5.91
CA TYR A 265 3.67 20.90 -5.88
C TYR A 265 2.86 21.00 -4.57
N LEU A 266 2.36 19.88 -4.04
CA LEU A 266 1.72 19.82 -2.72
C LEU A 266 2.72 20.21 -1.61
N ALA A 267 3.95 19.73 -1.65
CA ALA A 267 4.98 20.12 -0.70
C ALA A 267 5.29 21.62 -0.78
N ALA A 268 5.36 22.17 -1.99
CA ALA A 268 5.57 23.61 -2.20
C ALA A 268 4.40 24.46 -1.65
N TYR A 269 3.17 23.95 -1.68
CA TYR A 269 2.02 24.64 -1.07
C TYR A 269 2.27 24.93 0.43
N TYR A 270 2.86 23.99 1.16
CA TYR A 270 3.12 24.14 2.60
C TYR A 270 4.48 24.78 2.90
N ALA A 271 5.53 24.43 2.15
CA ALA A 271 6.91 24.78 2.49
C ALA A 271 7.51 25.91 1.64
N MET A 272 7.04 26.11 0.39
CA MET A 272 7.64 27.04 -0.59
C MET A 272 6.56 27.77 -1.41
N PRO A 273 5.71 28.64 -0.80
CA PRO A 273 4.54 29.24 -1.45
C PRO A 273 4.84 30.00 -2.75
N HIS A 274 6.05 30.57 -2.89
CA HIS A 274 6.46 31.25 -4.13
C HIS A 274 6.64 30.25 -5.29
N LYS A 275 7.18 29.05 -5.03
CA LYS A 275 7.29 27.98 -6.02
C LYS A 275 5.91 27.42 -6.40
N ARG A 276 5.05 27.20 -5.41
CA ARG A 276 3.65 26.82 -5.67
C ARG A 276 2.98 27.82 -6.60
N LYS A 277 3.12 29.13 -6.35
CA LYS A 277 2.54 30.17 -7.22
C LYS A 277 3.14 30.16 -8.63
N GLN A 278 4.43 29.91 -8.76
CA GLN A 278 5.13 29.80 -10.05
C GLN A 278 4.64 28.60 -10.86
N TRP A 279 4.47 27.44 -10.21
CA TRP A 279 4.17 26.16 -10.86
C TRP A 279 2.67 25.93 -11.14
N GLN A 280 1.80 26.59 -10.39
CA GLN A 280 0.34 26.39 -10.48
C GLN A 280 -0.21 26.39 -11.92
N PRO A 281 0.11 27.36 -12.78
CA PRO A 281 -0.44 27.36 -14.15
C PRO A 281 0.02 26.15 -14.97
N PHE A 282 1.24 25.66 -14.77
CA PHE A 282 1.79 24.51 -15.49
C PHE A 282 1.22 23.18 -14.99
N ILE A 283 1.04 23.03 -13.67
CA ILE A 283 0.37 21.87 -13.08
C ILE A 283 -1.08 21.79 -13.60
N HIS A 284 -1.82 22.92 -13.60
CA HIS A 284 -3.17 22.94 -14.12
C HIS A 284 -3.18 22.64 -15.64
N GLN A 285 -2.30 23.26 -16.43
CA GLN A 285 -2.17 22.98 -17.86
C GLN A 285 -1.95 21.48 -18.12
N MET A 286 -1.04 20.86 -17.40
CA MET A 286 -0.74 19.42 -17.55
C MET A 286 -1.97 18.57 -17.21
N LEU A 287 -2.57 18.78 -16.04
CA LEU A 287 -3.71 18.00 -15.58
C LEU A 287 -4.95 18.23 -16.45
N ASP A 288 -5.27 19.47 -16.80
CA ASP A 288 -6.40 19.81 -17.67
C ASP A 288 -6.25 19.16 -19.04
N ARG A 289 -5.04 19.19 -19.62
CA ARG A 289 -4.78 18.55 -20.92
C ARG A 289 -4.92 17.04 -20.88
N ILE A 290 -4.42 16.38 -19.84
CA ILE A 290 -4.59 14.93 -19.66
C ILE A 290 -6.09 14.58 -19.49
N LEU A 291 -6.87 15.38 -18.75
CA LEU A 291 -8.31 15.17 -18.64
C LEU A 291 -9.03 15.33 -19.98
N GLU A 292 -8.60 16.29 -20.81
CA GLU A 292 -9.23 16.58 -22.08
C GLU A 292 -9.05 15.42 -23.09
N VAL A 293 -7.82 14.92 -23.24
CA VAL A 293 -7.46 14.00 -24.33
C VAL A 293 -7.15 12.57 -23.90
N GLY A 294 -6.88 12.36 -22.59
CA GLY A 294 -6.34 11.08 -22.09
C GLY A 294 -7.40 10.09 -21.61
N ARG A 295 -8.70 10.41 -21.65
CA ARG A 295 -9.75 9.57 -21.05
C ARG A 295 -10.71 8.99 -22.08
N ASN A 296 -11.22 7.80 -21.79
CA ASN A 296 -12.35 7.21 -22.51
C ASN A 296 -13.70 7.82 -22.06
N ALA A 297 -14.78 7.39 -22.70
CA ALA A 297 -16.13 7.88 -22.40
C ALA A 297 -16.57 7.61 -20.94
N ASP A 298 -16.03 6.56 -20.31
CA ASP A 298 -16.32 6.17 -18.94
C ASP A 298 -15.51 6.96 -17.91
N GLY A 299 -14.50 7.69 -18.37
CA GLY A 299 -13.65 8.56 -17.56
C GLY A 299 -12.33 7.95 -17.13
N LEU A 300 -12.02 6.70 -17.51
CA LEU A 300 -10.74 6.05 -17.25
C LEU A 300 -9.68 6.46 -18.27
N PHE A 301 -8.43 6.49 -17.85
CA PHE A 301 -7.32 6.89 -18.72
C PHE A 301 -6.99 5.81 -19.74
N TYR A 302 -6.60 6.24 -20.94
CA TYR A 302 -5.93 5.40 -21.91
C TYR A 302 -4.48 5.15 -21.48
N ASP A 303 -3.93 4.06 -21.98
CA ASP A 303 -2.55 3.64 -21.74
C ASP A 303 -1.54 4.68 -22.21
N GLU A 304 -1.76 5.21 -23.44
CA GLU A 304 -0.81 6.10 -24.06
C GLU A 304 -1.48 7.08 -25.05
N ILE A 305 -1.02 8.32 -25.00
CA ILE A 305 -1.53 9.42 -25.82
C ILE A 305 -0.39 10.26 -26.41
N ASN A 306 -0.68 10.94 -27.50
CA ASN A 306 0.04 12.14 -27.91
C ASN A 306 -0.70 13.36 -27.35
N PRO A 307 -0.23 13.97 -26.25
CA PRO A 307 -0.96 15.06 -25.64
C PRO A 307 -0.95 16.35 -26.47
N VAL A 308 0.01 16.51 -27.39
CA VAL A 308 0.07 17.68 -28.28
C VAL A 308 -1.07 17.66 -29.30
N THR A 309 -1.22 16.54 -30.01
CA THR A 309 -2.24 16.37 -31.05
C THR A 309 -3.60 15.91 -30.53
N GLY A 310 -3.64 15.27 -29.36
CA GLY A 310 -4.81 14.60 -28.81
C GLY A 310 -5.03 13.20 -29.39
N GLU A 311 -4.08 12.64 -30.12
CA GLU A 311 -4.16 11.29 -30.67
C GLU A 311 -4.02 10.24 -29.55
N ILE A 312 -4.86 9.22 -29.59
CA ILE A 312 -4.79 8.07 -28.69
C ILE A 312 -3.86 7.04 -29.32
N LEU A 313 -2.66 6.87 -28.76
CA LEU A 313 -1.64 5.94 -29.24
C LEU A 313 -1.91 4.50 -28.81
N SER A 314 -2.48 4.30 -27.61
CA SER A 314 -2.97 3.01 -27.14
C SER A 314 -4.37 3.17 -26.55
N LYS A 315 -5.34 2.42 -27.08
CA LYS A 315 -6.74 2.43 -26.59
C LYS A 315 -6.98 1.55 -25.37
N ARG A 316 -5.96 0.82 -24.92
CA ARG A 316 -6.04 0.05 -23.68
C ARG A 316 -6.33 1.00 -22.52
N VAL A 317 -7.06 0.53 -21.53
CA VAL A 317 -7.31 1.27 -20.29
C VAL A 317 -6.13 1.02 -19.34
N ALA A 318 -5.57 2.09 -18.80
CA ALA A 318 -4.49 2.00 -17.81
C ALA A 318 -4.99 1.33 -16.52
N ASP A 319 -4.33 0.28 -16.08
CA ASP A 319 -4.61 -0.43 -14.84
C ASP A 319 -4.33 0.44 -13.60
N ASN A 320 -3.28 1.22 -13.64
CA ASN A 320 -2.92 2.19 -12.60
C ASN A 320 -3.58 3.57 -12.77
N PHE A 321 -4.81 3.61 -13.37
CA PHE A 321 -5.60 4.85 -13.49
C PHE A 321 -5.75 5.59 -12.15
N GLY A 322 -5.85 4.84 -11.05
CA GLY A 322 -5.99 5.37 -9.72
C GLY A 322 -4.78 6.16 -9.25
N TYR A 323 -3.57 5.79 -9.67
CA TYR A 323 -2.33 6.51 -9.37
C TYR A 323 -2.37 7.92 -9.94
N THR A 324 -2.74 8.03 -11.22
CA THR A 324 -2.94 9.34 -11.85
C THR A 324 -4.05 10.13 -11.16
N PHE A 325 -5.20 9.50 -10.83
CA PHE A 325 -6.28 10.19 -10.12
C PHE A 325 -5.94 10.61 -8.70
N ASN A 326 -4.99 9.97 -8.02
CA ASN A 326 -4.48 10.45 -6.74
C ASN A 326 -3.97 11.91 -6.87
N ALA A 327 -3.22 12.22 -7.94
CA ALA A 327 -2.73 13.57 -8.20
C ALA A 327 -3.89 14.59 -8.37
N TYR A 328 -4.91 14.26 -9.14
CA TYR A 328 -6.10 15.11 -9.28
C TYR A 328 -6.81 15.33 -7.95
N TYR A 329 -6.91 14.28 -7.13
CA TYR A 329 -7.59 14.36 -5.84
C TYR A 329 -6.91 15.38 -4.91
N PHE A 330 -5.60 15.25 -4.68
CA PHE A 330 -4.92 16.14 -3.74
C PHE A 330 -4.63 17.54 -4.31
N VAL A 331 -4.48 17.70 -5.63
CA VAL A 331 -4.43 19.04 -6.25
C VAL A 331 -5.78 19.75 -6.08
N ASN A 332 -6.92 19.05 -6.20
CA ASN A 332 -8.22 19.63 -5.84
C ASN A 332 -8.28 20.08 -4.37
N GLN A 333 -7.67 19.33 -3.43
CA GLN A 333 -7.69 19.70 -2.01
C GLN A 333 -7.00 21.05 -1.74
N ILE A 334 -5.94 21.39 -2.47
CA ILE A 334 -5.15 22.61 -2.24
C ILE A 334 -5.53 23.78 -3.15
N ASP A 335 -6.13 23.51 -4.32
CA ASP A 335 -6.45 24.53 -5.33
C ASP A 335 -7.96 24.71 -5.57
N ALA A 336 -8.80 23.92 -4.88
CA ALA A 336 -10.26 23.95 -5.00
C ALA A 336 -10.76 23.82 -6.46
N LYS A 337 -10.28 22.79 -7.18
CA LYS A 337 -10.63 22.46 -8.58
C LYS A 337 -11.70 21.35 -8.61
N PRO A 338 -13.00 21.66 -8.42
CA PRO A 338 -14.06 20.65 -8.29
C PRO A 338 -14.20 19.74 -9.52
N GLU A 339 -13.79 20.20 -10.71
CA GLU A 339 -13.75 19.40 -11.94
C GLU A 339 -12.80 18.19 -11.82
N TYR A 340 -11.72 18.29 -11.04
CA TYR A 340 -10.81 17.17 -10.79
C TYR A 340 -11.49 16.10 -9.92
N LEU A 341 -12.16 16.51 -8.86
CA LEU A 341 -12.93 15.58 -8.03
C LEU A 341 -14.09 14.94 -8.81
N GLN A 342 -14.77 15.70 -9.67
CA GLN A 342 -15.82 15.16 -10.54
C GLN A 342 -15.26 14.10 -11.51
N ALA A 343 -14.06 14.31 -12.06
CA ALA A 343 -13.40 13.34 -12.92
C ALA A 343 -13.07 12.04 -12.17
N VAL A 344 -12.53 12.14 -10.95
CA VAL A 344 -12.32 10.99 -10.06
C VAL A 344 -13.62 10.23 -9.80
N LYS A 345 -14.68 10.92 -9.39
CA LYS A 345 -15.99 10.30 -9.12
C LYS A 345 -16.61 9.66 -10.35
N LYS A 346 -16.46 10.26 -11.53
CA LYS A 346 -16.95 9.68 -12.78
C LYS A 346 -16.27 8.34 -13.06
N ALA A 347 -14.95 8.28 -12.95
CA ALA A 347 -14.18 7.05 -13.13
C ALA A 347 -14.61 5.96 -12.12
N LEU A 348 -14.62 6.29 -10.84
CA LEU A 348 -15.03 5.36 -9.77
C LEU A 348 -16.44 4.80 -9.98
N ASN A 349 -17.40 5.63 -10.37
CA ASN A 349 -18.78 5.17 -10.61
C ASN A 349 -18.92 4.21 -11.80
N SER A 350 -17.99 4.23 -12.76
CA SER A 350 -18.03 3.35 -13.93
C SER A 350 -17.53 1.93 -13.63
N LEU A 351 -16.69 1.74 -12.59
CA LEU A 351 -15.96 0.51 -12.33
C LEU A 351 -16.87 -0.71 -12.22
N ASN A 352 -17.85 -0.68 -11.31
CA ASN A 352 -18.66 -1.84 -11.00
C ASN A 352 -19.56 -2.29 -12.17
N GLN A 353 -19.97 -1.37 -13.03
CA GLN A 353 -20.87 -1.68 -14.15
C GLN A 353 -20.14 -2.15 -15.39
N LYS A 354 -18.94 -1.63 -15.67
CA LYS A 354 -18.26 -1.79 -16.95
C LYS A 354 -16.92 -2.50 -16.87
N TYR A 355 -16.29 -2.48 -15.70
CA TYR A 355 -14.92 -2.97 -15.50
C TYR A 355 -14.83 -4.10 -14.47
N ARG A 356 -15.94 -4.78 -14.21
CA ARG A 356 -15.93 -6.02 -13.42
C ARG A 356 -15.38 -7.15 -14.28
N ASN A 357 -14.38 -7.89 -13.76
CA ASN A 357 -13.63 -8.90 -14.51
C ASN A 357 -13.01 -8.35 -15.82
N HIS A 358 -12.68 -7.06 -15.83
CA HIS A 358 -11.96 -6.47 -16.95
C HIS A 358 -10.53 -7.05 -16.99
N ASP A 359 -10.02 -7.24 -18.21
CA ASP A 359 -8.65 -7.73 -18.38
C ASP A 359 -7.63 -6.61 -18.07
N TRP A 360 -7.22 -6.54 -16.81
CA TRP A 360 -6.14 -5.69 -16.34
C TRP A 360 -4.80 -6.38 -16.60
N GLU A 361 -4.29 -6.36 -17.83
CA GLU A 361 -3.06 -7.01 -18.30
C GLU A 361 -3.07 -8.56 -18.35
N GLY A 362 -4.10 -9.23 -17.87
CA GLY A 362 -4.14 -10.69 -17.80
C GLY A 362 -3.17 -11.29 -16.77
N ASN A 363 -2.66 -10.49 -15.83
CA ASN A 363 -1.70 -10.91 -14.80
C ASN A 363 -2.07 -10.33 -13.42
N ALA A 364 -1.36 -10.76 -12.38
CA ALA A 364 -1.62 -10.32 -11.01
C ALA A 364 -1.29 -8.84 -10.80
N ASP A 365 -0.27 -8.33 -11.46
CA ASP A 365 0.22 -6.96 -11.33
C ASP A 365 -0.83 -5.92 -11.74
N GLY A 366 -1.39 -6.05 -12.95
CA GLY A 366 -2.43 -5.13 -13.42
C GLY A 366 -3.67 -5.11 -12.53
N TYR A 367 -4.09 -6.28 -11.99
CA TYR A 367 -5.18 -6.33 -11.00
C TYR A 367 -4.78 -5.69 -9.68
N ALA A 368 -3.54 -5.89 -9.23
CA ALA A 368 -3.04 -5.30 -7.99
C ALA A 368 -3.06 -3.77 -8.05
N ASP A 369 -2.59 -3.19 -9.15
CA ASP A 369 -2.52 -1.74 -9.35
C ASP A 369 -3.92 -1.11 -9.47
N ALA A 370 -4.82 -1.73 -10.22
CA ALA A 370 -6.20 -1.26 -10.35
C ALA A 370 -6.93 -1.25 -8.99
N ILE A 371 -6.73 -2.29 -8.18
CA ILE A 371 -7.33 -2.41 -6.85
C ILE A 371 -6.68 -1.41 -5.88
N GLU A 372 -5.36 -1.29 -5.85
CA GLU A 372 -4.66 -0.35 -4.96
C GLU A 372 -5.09 1.09 -5.20
N GLY A 373 -4.99 1.55 -6.45
CA GLY A 373 -5.38 2.92 -6.80
C GLY A 373 -6.84 3.20 -6.46
N THR A 374 -7.72 2.19 -6.66
CA THR A 374 -9.13 2.30 -6.26
C THR A 374 -9.31 2.33 -4.74
N LEU A 375 -8.55 1.54 -3.96
CA LEU A 375 -8.59 1.58 -2.49
C LEU A 375 -8.18 2.94 -1.94
N ASN A 376 -7.16 3.57 -2.53
CA ASN A 376 -6.70 4.91 -2.17
C ASN A 376 -7.81 5.96 -2.33
N LEU A 377 -8.51 5.91 -3.44
CA LEU A 377 -9.61 6.83 -3.74
C LEU A 377 -10.87 6.50 -2.94
N TYR A 378 -11.19 5.21 -2.78
CA TYR A 378 -12.35 4.75 -1.99
C TYR A 378 -12.24 5.11 -0.51
N ASN A 379 -11.05 5.10 0.05
CA ASN A 379 -10.80 5.52 1.43
C ASN A 379 -11.27 6.98 1.69
N ARG A 380 -11.27 7.80 0.65
CA ARG A 380 -11.64 9.23 0.68
C ARG A 380 -13.04 9.52 0.11
N GLU A 381 -13.43 8.75 -0.90
CA GLU A 381 -14.72 8.84 -1.59
C GLU A 381 -15.41 7.47 -1.52
N PRO A 382 -16.08 7.12 -0.41
CA PRO A 382 -16.63 5.78 -0.17
C PRO A 382 -17.93 5.55 -0.96
N ILE A 383 -17.83 5.31 -2.25
CA ILE A 383 -18.94 5.03 -3.17
C ILE A 383 -19.35 3.56 -3.04
N PRO A 384 -20.63 3.24 -2.72
CA PRO A 384 -21.06 1.86 -2.46
C PRO A 384 -20.74 0.87 -3.61
N SER A 385 -20.93 1.27 -4.87
CA SER A 385 -20.64 0.41 -6.03
C SER A 385 -19.15 0.07 -6.17
N VAL A 386 -18.26 0.94 -5.69
CA VAL A 386 -16.81 0.71 -5.68
C VAL A 386 -16.46 -0.39 -4.69
N LYS A 387 -17.12 -0.43 -3.52
CA LYS A 387 -16.96 -1.53 -2.57
C LYS A 387 -17.25 -2.89 -3.22
N GLU A 388 -18.35 -2.99 -3.96
CA GLU A 388 -18.73 -4.23 -4.65
C GLU A 388 -17.71 -4.63 -5.73
N TRP A 389 -17.16 -3.65 -6.43
CA TRP A 389 -16.11 -3.87 -7.41
C TRP A 389 -14.82 -4.39 -6.74
N LEU A 390 -14.37 -3.73 -5.68
CA LEU A 390 -13.19 -4.15 -4.91
C LEU A 390 -13.33 -5.58 -4.36
N ASP A 391 -14.53 -5.93 -3.83
CA ASP A 391 -14.84 -7.27 -3.32
C ASP A 391 -14.92 -8.34 -4.43
N SER A 392 -15.14 -7.93 -5.67
CA SER A 392 -15.09 -8.79 -6.86
C SER A 392 -13.68 -8.98 -7.35
N GLU A 393 -12.97 -7.90 -7.61
CA GLU A 393 -11.65 -7.93 -8.27
C GLU A 393 -10.56 -8.52 -7.38
N ILE A 394 -10.65 -8.36 -6.06
CA ILE A 394 -9.69 -9.02 -5.16
C ILE A 394 -9.74 -10.56 -5.29
N LYS A 395 -10.90 -11.13 -5.59
CA LYS A 395 -11.03 -12.58 -5.79
C LYS A 395 -10.42 -13.02 -7.10
N VAL A 396 -10.46 -12.18 -8.14
CA VAL A 396 -9.76 -12.44 -9.40
C VAL A 396 -8.26 -12.42 -9.15
N LEU A 397 -7.76 -11.38 -8.47
CA LEU A 397 -6.35 -11.30 -8.05
C LEU A 397 -5.91 -12.55 -7.28
N TRP A 398 -6.70 -12.99 -6.31
CA TRP A 398 -6.40 -14.20 -5.53
C TRP A 398 -6.40 -15.48 -6.37
N GLY A 399 -7.12 -15.49 -7.48
CA GLY A 399 -7.15 -16.62 -8.43
C GLY A 399 -5.82 -16.84 -9.17
N PHE A 400 -4.94 -15.84 -9.24
CA PHE A 400 -3.61 -16.00 -9.85
C PHE A 400 -2.62 -16.75 -8.95
N GLN A 401 -2.87 -16.83 -7.63
CA GLN A 401 -1.97 -17.54 -6.73
C GLN A 401 -1.97 -19.03 -6.99
N LYS A 402 -0.80 -19.58 -7.35
CA LYS A 402 -0.59 -21.01 -7.55
C LYS A 402 -0.77 -21.78 -6.24
N SER A 403 -0.99 -23.08 -6.32
CA SER A 403 -1.19 -23.95 -5.14
C SER A 403 0.02 -24.00 -4.21
N ASP A 404 1.23 -23.72 -4.70
CA ASP A 404 2.46 -23.63 -3.93
C ASP A 404 2.69 -22.24 -3.31
N GLY A 405 1.76 -21.30 -3.51
CA GLY A 405 1.83 -19.93 -3.00
C GLY A 405 2.52 -18.92 -3.91
N ILE A 406 3.16 -19.37 -4.98
CA ILE A 406 3.90 -18.52 -5.92
C ILE A 406 2.95 -17.64 -6.74
N ILE A 407 3.31 -16.38 -6.86
CA ILE A 407 2.84 -15.45 -7.87
C ILE A 407 4.07 -14.98 -8.64
N GLU A 408 4.01 -15.11 -9.95
CA GLU A 408 5.08 -14.74 -10.87
C GLU A 408 4.49 -14.33 -12.21
N GLY A 409 4.87 -13.16 -12.68
CA GLY A 409 4.65 -12.69 -14.03
C GLY A 409 6.00 -12.58 -14.76
N TRP A 410 6.38 -11.37 -15.09
CA TRP A 410 7.71 -11.03 -15.62
C TRP A 410 8.81 -11.23 -14.55
N HIS A 411 8.48 -10.96 -13.31
CA HIS A 411 9.29 -11.16 -12.11
C HIS A 411 8.42 -11.77 -10.99
N GLY A 412 9.01 -12.00 -9.83
CA GLY A 412 8.26 -12.34 -8.61
C GLY A 412 7.40 -11.16 -8.21
N ASP A 413 6.08 -11.34 -8.26
CA ASP A 413 5.11 -10.26 -8.18
C ASP A 413 4.58 -10.10 -6.75
N GLY A 414 5.26 -9.27 -5.96
CA GLY A 414 4.86 -8.92 -4.60
C GLY A 414 3.70 -7.93 -4.51
N ASN A 415 3.34 -7.28 -5.62
CA ASN A 415 2.17 -6.41 -5.71
C ASN A 415 0.88 -7.15 -5.32
N PHE A 416 0.84 -8.46 -5.57
CA PHE A 416 -0.19 -9.36 -5.03
C PHE A 416 -0.30 -9.28 -3.50
N ALA A 417 0.82 -9.44 -2.78
CA ALA A 417 0.84 -9.43 -1.31
C ALA A 417 0.56 -8.03 -0.76
N ARG A 418 1.12 -6.98 -1.40
CA ARG A 418 0.84 -5.57 -1.12
C ARG A 418 -0.66 -5.31 -1.11
N THR A 419 -1.30 -5.55 -2.24
CA THR A 419 -2.70 -5.22 -2.47
C THR A 419 -3.63 -6.10 -1.63
N THR A 420 -3.30 -7.40 -1.45
CA THR A 420 -4.03 -8.29 -0.53
C THR A 420 -3.97 -7.77 0.89
N LEU A 421 -2.80 -7.34 1.38
CA LEU A 421 -2.64 -6.79 2.72
C LEU A 421 -3.41 -5.48 2.89
N MET A 422 -3.34 -4.55 1.92
CA MET A 422 -4.11 -3.30 1.91
C MET A 422 -5.62 -3.56 1.99
N TYR A 423 -6.10 -4.52 1.19
CA TYR A 423 -7.51 -4.93 1.21
C TYR A 423 -7.92 -5.51 2.57
N CYS A 424 -7.11 -6.37 3.16
CA CYS A 424 -7.38 -6.93 4.49
C CYS A 424 -7.38 -5.85 5.57
N LEU A 425 -6.46 -4.90 5.53
CA LEU A 425 -6.43 -3.76 6.45
C LEU A 425 -7.67 -2.87 6.29
N TRP A 426 -8.21 -2.71 5.09
CA TRP A 426 -9.52 -2.09 4.91
C TRP A 426 -10.61 -2.89 5.64
N LYS A 427 -10.66 -4.21 5.46
CA LYS A 427 -11.69 -5.07 6.05
C LYS A 427 -11.58 -5.20 7.57
N THR A 428 -10.40 -4.96 8.14
CA THR A 428 -10.20 -4.87 9.58
C THR A 428 -10.22 -3.42 10.11
N GLN A 429 -10.40 -2.42 9.24
CA GLN A 429 -10.27 -1.01 9.61
C GLN A 429 -8.91 -0.67 10.25
N GLY A 430 -7.81 -1.27 9.74
CA GLY A 430 -6.46 -1.08 10.25
C GLY A 430 -6.12 -1.90 11.50
N ILE A 431 -7.01 -2.77 11.97
CA ILE A 431 -6.72 -3.61 13.13
C ILE A 431 -5.83 -4.78 12.73
N VAL A 432 -4.78 -5.00 13.50
CA VAL A 432 -3.85 -6.13 13.36
C VAL A 432 -3.94 -7.02 14.60
N PRO A 433 -4.35 -8.30 14.47
CA PRO A 433 -4.34 -9.26 15.57
C PRO A 433 -2.94 -9.84 15.80
N VAL A 434 -2.51 -9.93 17.06
CA VAL A 434 -1.19 -10.46 17.45
C VAL A 434 -1.34 -11.46 18.59
N PRO A 435 -0.89 -12.72 18.42
CA PRO A 435 -0.35 -13.31 17.18
C PRO A 435 -1.47 -13.61 16.16
N TRP A 436 -1.12 -13.67 14.87
CA TRP A 436 -2.01 -14.21 13.86
C TRP A 436 -2.15 -15.73 14.01
N ASN A 437 -3.35 -16.23 13.70
CA ASN A 437 -3.68 -17.65 13.66
C ASN A 437 -4.59 -17.91 12.47
N ASP A 438 -4.33 -18.94 11.68
CA ASP A 438 -5.06 -19.29 10.46
C ASP A 438 -6.54 -19.65 10.68
N GLN A 439 -6.93 -19.96 11.94
CA GLN A 439 -8.33 -20.21 12.32
C GLN A 439 -9.05 -18.93 12.80
N LEU A 440 -8.31 -17.80 12.92
CA LEU A 440 -8.88 -16.54 13.37
C LEU A 440 -9.59 -15.83 12.22
N GLN A 441 -10.79 -15.36 12.50
CA GLN A 441 -11.54 -14.45 11.64
C GLN A 441 -11.77 -13.16 12.41
N ILE A 442 -11.26 -12.07 11.88
CA ILE A 442 -11.44 -10.73 12.42
C ILE A 442 -11.86 -9.78 11.30
N GLY A 443 -12.94 -9.09 11.50
CA GLY A 443 -13.37 -8.03 10.60
C GLY A 443 -13.95 -6.86 11.38
N ALA A 444 -13.93 -5.70 10.75
CA ALA A 444 -14.43 -4.48 11.36
C ALA A 444 -15.16 -3.59 10.35
N VAL A 445 -15.96 -2.68 10.88
CA VAL A 445 -16.68 -1.64 10.15
C VAL A 445 -16.64 -0.35 10.96
N ASN A 446 -16.31 0.74 10.31
CA ASN A 446 -16.50 2.08 10.87
C ASN A 446 -17.94 2.54 10.57
N ASP A 447 -18.81 2.44 11.57
CA ASP A 447 -20.21 2.87 11.49
C ASP A 447 -20.35 4.27 12.10
N LYS A 448 -20.22 5.29 11.26
CA LYS A 448 -20.37 6.71 11.65
C LYS A 448 -19.48 7.11 12.83
N GLY A 449 -18.20 6.72 12.76
CA GLY A 449 -17.21 7.00 13.79
C GLY A 449 -17.15 5.97 14.92
N LYS A 450 -18.05 4.99 14.94
CA LYS A 450 -18.03 3.86 15.87
C LYS A 450 -17.37 2.66 15.21
N LEU A 451 -16.28 2.19 15.76
CA LEU A 451 -15.61 1.00 15.29
C LEU A 451 -16.32 -0.24 15.86
N LYS A 452 -16.93 -1.04 14.98
CA LYS A 452 -17.59 -2.30 15.29
C LYS A 452 -16.74 -3.46 14.77
N ILE A 453 -16.30 -4.33 15.68
CA ILE A 453 -15.38 -5.44 15.41
C ILE A 453 -16.09 -6.75 15.74
N ALA A 454 -15.93 -7.74 14.87
CA ALA A 454 -16.33 -9.12 15.12
C ALA A 454 -15.11 -10.01 15.07
N VAL A 455 -14.90 -10.82 16.12
CA VAL A 455 -13.79 -11.77 16.23
C VAL A 455 -14.35 -13.15 16.50
N THR A 456 -13.88 -14.16 15.78
CA THR A 456 -14.21 -15.57 16.03
C THR A 456 -13.03 -16.47 15.65
N SER A 457 -12.93 -17.63 16.29
CA SER A 457 -11.92 -18.64 15.98
C SER A 457 -12.49 -20.04 16.20
N LYS A 458 -12.18 -20.98 15.31
CA LYS A 458 -12.60 -22.37 15.47
C LYS A 458 -11.96 -23.04 16.69
N THR A 459 -10.71 -22.72 16.98
CA THR A 459 -9.91 -23.32 18.06
C THR A 459 -9.84 -22.47 19.31
N GLY A 460 -10.43 -21.27 19.28
CA GLY A 460 -10.22 -20.22 20.25
C GLY A 460 -8.98 -19.39 19.93
N TRP A 461 -8.92 -18.19 20.50
CA TRP A 461 -7.80 -17.28 20.30
C TRP A 461 -7.64 -16.35 21.50
N GLU A 462 -6.41 -16.18 21.95
CA GLU A 462 -6.03 -15.20 22.94
C GLU A 462 -4.89 -14.34 22.39
N GLY A 463 -5.04 -13.03 22.47
CA GLY A 463 -4.05 -12.12 21.93
C GLY A 463 -4.43 -10.66 22.10
N ILE A 464 -3.80 -9.83 21.30
CA ILE A 464 -3.94 -8.37 21.33
C ILE A 464 -4.41 -7.88 19.97
N LEU A 465 -5.44 -7.05 19.96
CA LEU A 465 -5.82 -6.26 18.80
C LEU A 465 -5.05 -4.95 18.82
N ARG A 466 -4.10 -4.75 17.90
CA ARG A 466 -3.40 -3.48 17.70
C ARG A 466 -4.19 -2.62 16.72
N PHE A 467 -4.37 -1.36 17.06
CA PHE A 467 -5.05 -0.38 16.23
C PHE A 467 -4.06 0.50 15.48
N ASP A 468 -4.46 0.99 14.32
CA ASP A 468 -3.66 1.93 13.55
C ASP A 468 -3.62 3.32 14.22
N ILE A 469 -2.57 4.05 13.93
CA ILE A 469 -2.32 5.43 14.37
C ILE A 469 -2.21 6.33 13.13
N PRO A 470 -2.32 7.66 13.25
CA PRO A 470 -2.16 8.56 12.11
C PRO A 470 -0.70 8.61 11.64
N ARG A 471 -0.24 7.54 10.94
CA ARG A 471 1.15 7.32 10.49
C ARG A 471 1.65 8.44 9.58
N PHE A 472 0.77 9.04 8.76
CA PHE A 472 1.13 10.17 7.92
C PHE A 472 1.71 11.33 8.75
N ARG A 473 1.15 11.58 9.95
CA ARG A 473 1.60 12.62 10.86
C ARG A 473 2.71 12.12 11.78
N ASP A 474 2.48 10.97 12.44
CA ASP A 474 3.29 10.52 13.56
C ASP A 474 4.62 9.87 13.10
N PHE A 475 4.66 9.30 11.88
CA PHE A 475 5.87 8.72 11.29
C PHE A 475 6.47 9.64 10.21
N MET A 476 5.64 10.13 9.30
CA MET A 476 6.13 10.83 8.11
C MET A 476 6.18 12.36 8.23
N ASN A 477 5.59 12.95 9.28
CA ASN A 477 5.45 14.39 9.47
C ASN A 477 4.74 15.09 8.28
N PHE A 478 3.89 14.40 7.53
CA PHE A 478 3.12 15.02 6.46
C PHE A 478 2.14 16.05 7.03
N PRO A 479 2.00 17.21 6.40
CA PRO A 479 1.07 18.24 6.85
C PRO A 479 -0.40 17.86 6.64
N VAL A 480 -0.67 16.93 5.73
CA VAL A 480 -1.99 16.42 5.39
C VAL A 480 -1.88 14.97 4.91
N ASP A 481 -2.90 14.15 5.18
CA ASP A 481 -3.00 12.84 4.53
C ASP A 481 -3.57 13.01 3.12
N TYR A 482 -2.86 12.50 2.12
CA TYR A 482 -3.24 12.56 0.72
C TYR A 482 -3.08 11.19 0.06
N PRO A 483 -3.89 10.85 -0.97
CA PRO A 483 -3.72 9.60 -1.71
C PRO A 483 -2.42 9.63 -2.51
N ARG A 484 -1.66 8.55 -2.48
CA ARG A 484 -0.36 8.42 -3.15
C ARG A 484 -0.07 6.97 -3.51
N ILE A 485 0.83 6.76 -4.45
CA ILE A 485 1.22 5.43 -4.90
C ILE A 485 1.87 4.67 -3.74
N ASN A 486 1.55 3.38 -3.62
CA ASN A 486 2.00 2.46 -2.57
C ASN A 486 1.61 2.87 -1.14
N GLN A 487 0.58 3.72 -0.99
CA GLN A 487 0.07 4.08 0.33
C GLN A 487 -0.70 2.92 0.98
N PHE A 488 -0.28 2.51 2.17
CA PHE A 488 -1.13 1.73 3.07
C PHE A 488 -2.11 2.66 3.77
N GLN A 489 -3.36 2.65 3.32
CA GLN A 489 -4.40 3.59 3.75
C GLN A 489 -4.66 3.49 5.26
N GLN A 490 -4.97 4.61 5.89
CA GLN A 490 -5.42 4.68 7.27
C GLN A 490 -6.95 4.69 7.29
N TRP A 491 -7.56 3.64 7.85
CA TRP A 491 -9.02 3.45 7.85
C TRP A 491 -9.66 3.98 9.12
N TYR A 492 -9.27 3.45 10.27
CA TYR A 492 -9.66 3.93 11.58
C TYR A 492 -8.39 4.09 12.43
N THR A 493 -8.08 5.31 12.81
CA THR A 493 -6.90 5.61 13.60
C THR A 493 -7.28 6.07 14.99
N LEU A 494 -6.53 5.63 15.99
CA LEU A 494 -6.68 6.11 17.36
C LEU A 494 -5.96 7.44 17.55
N ASP A 495 -6.65 8.39 18.15
CA ASP A 495 -6.04 9.60 18.69
C ASP A 495 -5.60 9.32 20.14
N THR A 496 -4.30 9.26 20.35
CA THR A 496 -3.72 8.92 21.66
C THR A 496 -4.04 9.94 22.75
N SER A 497 -4.52 11.14 22.40
CA SER A 497 -4.92 12.19 23.33
C SER A 497 -6.38 12.08 23.80
N LYS A 498 -7.18 11.23 23.16
CA LYS A 498 -8.61 11.06 23.47
C LYS A 498 -8.90 9.89 24.38
N ASN A 499 -10.10 9.90 24.96
CA ASN A 499 -10.67 8.76 25.67
C ASN A 499 -11.72 8.06 24.78
N TYR A 500 -11.77 6.75 24.89
CA TYR A 500 -12.68 5.89 24.14
C TYR A 500 -13.54 5.06 25.08
N SER A 501 -14.80 4.87 24.71
CA SER A 501 -15.69 3.92 25.37
C SER A 501 -15.58 2.56 24.67
N VAL A 502 -15.05 1.55 25.38
CA VAL A 502 -14.85 0.20 24.85
C VAL A 502 -15.88 -0.75 25.44
N LYS A 503 -16.68 -1.39 24.60
CA LYS A 503 -17.64 -2.44 24.98
C LYS A 503 -17.21 -3.77 24.38
N ILE A 504 -17.00 -4.79 25.21
CA ILE A 504 -16.64 -6.15 24.80
C ILE A 504 -17.82 -7.09 25.13
N GLY A 505 -18.39 -7.73 24.12
CA GLY A 505 -19.55 -8.61 24.26
C GLY A 505 -20.71 -7.94 25.02
N ASN A 506 -21.21 -8.63 26.02
CA ASN A 506 -22.31 -8.14 26.87
C ASN A 506 -21.85 -7.34 28.09
N GLN A 507 -20.53 -7.06 28.23
CA GLN A 507 -20.01 -6.28 29.35
C GLN A 507 -20.48 -4.82 29.27
N LYS A 508 -20.53 -4.16 30.43
CA LYS A 508 -20.75 -2.70 30.47
C LYS A 508 -19.57 -2.00 29.78
N PRO A 509 -19.82 -0.94 29.02
CA PRO A 509 -18.75 -0.15 28.43
C PRO A 509 -17.76 0.34 29.51
N LYS A 510 -16.48 0.31 29.19
CA LYS A 510 -15.40 0.86 30.03
C LYS A 510 -14.69 1.97 29.26
N ASN A 511 -14.32 3.04 29.96
CA ASN A 511 -13.49 4.07 29.37
C ASN A 511 -12.02 3.61 29.35
N SER A 512 -11.35 3.89 28.25
CA SER A 512 -9.93 3.64 28.04
C SER A 512 -9.27 4.86 27.41
N GLU A 513 -8.12 5.24 27.89
CA GLU A 513 -7.30 6.27 27.26
C GLU A 513 -6.83 5.78 25.87
N GLY A 514 -6.79 6.67 24.90
CA GLY A 514 -6.32 6.34 23.56
C GLY A 514 -4.89 5.84 23.54
N LYS A 515 -4.03 6.35 24.41
CA LYS A 515 -2.65 5.86 24.60
C LYS A 515 -2.61 4.39 25.05
N ILE A 516 -3.54 3.96 25.92
CA ILE A 516 -3.64 2.56 26.38
C ILE A 516 -4.14 1.69 25.23
N LEU A 517 -5.19 2.14 24.51
CA LEU A 517 -5.69 1.40 23.35
C LEU A 517 -4.64 1.29 22.23
N ALA A 518 -3.82 2.29 22.03
CA ALA A 518 -2.73 2.26 21.03
C ALA A 518 -1.67 1.20 21.39
N SER A 519 -1.50 0.83 22.66
CA SER A 519 -0.66 -0.31 23.05
C SER A 519 -1.33 -1.67 22.79
N GLY A 520 -2.63 -1.68 22.46
CA GLY A 520 -3.44 -2.84 22.09
C GLY A 520 -4.53 -3.21 23.08
N LEU A 521 -5.58 -3.84 22.57
CA LEU A 521 -6.70 -4.36 23.35
C LEU A 521 -6.55 -5.87 23.51
N ALA A 522 -6.36 -6.34 24.75
CA ALA A 522 -6.32 -7.77 25.05
C ALA A 522 -7.70 -8.40 24.85
N VAL A 523 -7.76 -9.51 24.14
CA VAL A 523 -8.98 -10.23 23.77
C VAL A 523 -8.78 -11.72 23.94
N ASN A 524 -9.80 -12.39 24.49
CA ASN A 524 -9.86 -13.85 24.58
C ASN A 524 -11.19 -14.31 23.98
N VAL A 525 -11.13 -15.19 22.98
CA VAL A 525 -12.27 -15.75 22.27
C VAL A 525 -12.24 -17.28 22.44
N LYS A 526 -13.33 -17.83 22.97
CA LYS A 526 -13.47 -19.29 23.12
C LYS A 526 -13.69 -19.97 21.76
N PRO A 527 -13.40 -21.27 21.65
CA PRO A 527 -13.68 -22.01 20.41
C PRO A 527 -15.13 -21.81 19.93
N ASN A 528 -15.28 -21.39 18.65
CA ASN A 528 -16.56 -21.12 17.99
C ASN A 528 -17.42 -20.00 18.62
N GLU A 529 -16.90 -19.24 19.57
CA GLU A 529 -17.51 -18.02 20.08
C GLU A 529 -17.41 -16.90 19.04
N ILE A 530 -18.43 -16.04 18.98
CA ILE A 530 -18.36 -14.77 18.26
C ILE A 530 -18.31 -13.66 19.30
N LEU A 531 -17.22 -12.93 19.32
CA LEU A 531 -17.05 -11.79 20.21
C LEU A 531 -17.26 -10.49 19.43
N TYR A 532 -18.20 -9.68 19.87
CA TYR A 532 -18.48 -8.35 19.33
C TYR A 532 -17.84 -7.28 20.19
N ILE A 533 -17.11 -6.35 19.57
CA ILE A 533 -16.46 -5.25 20.27
C ILE A 533 -16.91 -3.93 19.61
N THR A 534 -17.20 -2.93 20.43
CA THR A 534 -17.50 -1.57 19.96
C THR A 534 -16.56 -0.58 20.63
N ILE A 535 -15.96 0.31 19.84
CA ILE A 535 -15.14 1.42 20.30
C ILE A 535 -15.76 2.72 19.77
N ASN A 536 -16.00 3.67 20.72
CA ASN A 536 -16.65 4.95 20.43
C ASN A 536 -15.73 6.11 20.85
#